data_07734976d0b2b6678f36153b237b9259
#
_entry.id   07734976d0b2b6678f36153b237b9259
#
_cell.length_a   1.000
_cell.length_b   1.000
_cell.length_c   1.000
_cell.angle_alpha   90.00
_cell.angle_beta   90.00
_cell.angle_gamma   90.00
#
_symmetry.space_group_name_H-M   'P 1'
#
loop_
_entity.id
_entity.type
_entity.pdbx_description
1 polymer ?
#
loop_
_entity_poly.entity_id
_entity_poly.type
_entity_poly.pdbx_seq_one_letter_code
_entity_poly.pdbx_strand_id
1 'polypeptide(L)'
;MRDLHELPKLRDGLSFLYLEHGRIEQRHQAVEFVDKTGRTMIPAAALAVLMLGPGTTITHAAVKALADNGCLIVWCGEDGTRCYAQGGGETRRAYHLLHQARLASNPRTRKEVVLRMYRYRFKEPLAPGLTLEQIRGLEGMRVRRAYAEASRAYGVPWRGRRYDRRNWNSGDPVNRALSMAHALLNGLCHAAIVSGGYSPAIGFIHTGKQLSFVYDIADLYKVEVTIPLAFRVVAESAEDLGPRVRRACREAFKEHRLLQRILPDIAYLLDVPEEVLEAGKEADSDPARPEPLWTPVDGLVVEGEDGGDGAGAGADIAAG
;
A
#
# COMPACT_ATOMS: atom_id res chain seq x y z
N MET A 1 -26.49 3.95 18.61
CA MET A 1 -25.34 3.09 18.29
C MET A 1 -24.45 3.95 17.39
N ARG A 2 -23.23 4.31 17.76
CA ARG A 2 -22.34 5.08 16.88
C ARG A 2 -22.01 4.21 15.67
N ASP A 3 -22.18 4.77 14.49
CA ASP A 3 -21.82 4.10 13.26
C ASP A 3 -20.30 3.89 13.23
N LEU A 4 -19.86 2.63 13.23
CA LEU A 4 -18.44 2.28 13.23
C LEU A 4 -17.74 2.64 11.90
N HIS A 5 -18.50 3.02 10.87
CA HIS A 5 -17.99 3.51 9.60
C HIS A 5 -17.46 4.96 9.66
N GLU A 6 -17.81 5.73 10.70
CA GLU A 6 -17.40 7.13 10.88
C GLU A 6 -16.06 7.31 11.62
N LEU A 7 -15.44 6.24 12.11
CA LEU A 7 -14.18 6.37 12.86
C LEU A 7 -12.99 6.60 11.90
N PRO A 8 -12.10 7.58 12.20
CA PRO A 8 -10.87 7.81 11.41
C PRO A 8 -9.92 6.62 11.59
N LYS A 9 -9.97 5.67 10.65
CA LYS A 9 -9.45 4.31 10.80
C LYS A 9 -7.94 4.17 10.63
N LEU A 10 -7.24 5.16 10.06
CA LEU A 10 -5.81 5.12 9.81
C LEU A 10 -4.98 6.02 10.73
N ARG A 11 -5.57 7.02 11.36
CA ARG A 11 -4.82 8.00 12.15
C ARG A 11 -4.40 7.51 13.52
N ASP A 12 -5.25 6.70 14.17
CA ASP A 12 -5.09 6.36 15.60
C ASP A 12 -4.95 4.85 15.86
N GLY A 13 -4.90 4.02 14.79
CA GLY A 13 -4.91 2.59 14.89
C GLY A 13 -3.53 1.93 14.99
N LEU A 14 -3.53 0.65 15.34
CA LEU A 14 -2.36 -0.23 15.19
C LEU A 14 -1.98 -0.31 13.71
N SER A 15 -0.71 -0.11 13.40
CA SER A 15 -0.24 -0.08 12.03
C SER A 15 -0.44 -1.42 11.33
N PHE A 16 -0.05 -2.51 11.97
CA PHE A 16 -0.22 -3.86 11.43
C PHE A 16 -0.06 -4.91 12.54
N LEU A 17 -0.63 -6.09 12.27
CA LEU A 17 -0.48 -7.27 13.10
C LEU A 17 -0.10 -8.45 12.21
N TYR A 18 0.97 -9.16 12.54
CA TYR A 18 1.36 -10.41 11.91
C TYR A 18 0.98 -11.59 12.79
N LEU A 19 0.29 -12.59 12.24
CA LEU A 19 -0.12 -13.81 12.92
C LEU A 19 0.25 -15.02 12.08
N GLU A 20 0.69 -16.09 12.76
CA GLU A 20 0.99 -17.39 12.14
C GLU A 20 0.62 -18.54 13.07
N HIS A 21 0.42 -19.74 12.50
CA HIS A 21 0.14 -20.98 13.25
C HIS A 21 -1.05 -20.90 14.20
N GLY A 22 -2.17 -20.34 13.73
CA GLY A 22 -3.38 -20.23 14.54
C GLY A 22 -4.63 -20.02 13.71
N ARG A 23 -5.77 -19.88 14.39
CA ARG A 23 -7.07 -19.65 13.80
C ARG A 23 -7.62 -18.29 14.20
N ILE A 24 -8.16 -17.58 13.22
CA ILE A 24 -8.83 -16.30 13.42
C ILE A 24 -10.32 -16.52 13.23
N GLU A 25 -11.09 -16.18 14.24
CA GLU A 25 -12.52 -16.37 14.27
C GLU A 25 -13.25 -15.15 14.85
N GLN A 26 -14.50 -14.96 14.46
CA GLN A 26 -15.38 -14.00 15.10
C GLN A 26 -16.09 -14.69 16.26
N ARG A 27 -16.04 -14.04 17.43
CA ARG A 27 -16.81 -14.45 18.58
C ARG A 27 -17.55 -13.25 19.17
N HIS A 28 -18.86 -13.34 19.24
CA HIS A 28 -19.70 -12.19 19.59
C HIS A 28 -19.47 -11.01 18.64
N GLN A 29 -19.04 -9.87 19.15
CA GLN A 29 -18.74 -8.66 18.37
C GLN A 29 -17.24 -8.45 18.15
N ALA A 30 -16.40 -9.46 18.45
CA ALA A 30 -14.96 -9.36 18.41
C ALA A 30 -14.31 -10.37 17.47
N VAL A 31 -13.15 -10.04 16.97
CA VAL A 31 -12.27 -10.95 16.24
C VAL A 31 -11.22 -11.47 17.21
N GLU A 32 -11.03 -12.78 17.26
CA GLU A 32 -10.09 -13.46 18.15
C GLU A 32 -9.08 -14.28 17.35
N PHE A 33 -7.83 -14.28 17.81
CA PHE A 33 -6.80 -15.22 17.39
C PHE A 33 -6.67 -16.33 18.43
N VAL A 34 -6.71 -17.57 17.98
CA VAL A 34 -6.62 -18.77 18.80
C VAL A 34 -5.41 -19.57 18.37
N ASP A 35 -4.47 -19.77 19.26
CA ASP A 35 -3.28 -20.58 19.07
C ASP A 35 -3.07 -21.56 20.25
N LYS A 36 -1.90 -22.17 20.31
CA LYS A 36 -1.53 -23.12 21.37
C LYS A 36 -1.40 -22.46 22.76
N THR A 37 -1.22 -21.13 22.80
CA THR A 37 -1.04 -20.36 24.04
C THR A 37 -2.36 -19.85 24.60
N GLY A 38 -3.42 -19.83 23.78
CA GLY A 38 -4.74 -19.41 24.21
C GLY A 38 -5.50 -18.57 23.17
N ARG A 39 -6.30 -17.64 23.69
CA ARG A 39 -7.13 -16.71 22.91
C ARG A 39 -6.67 -15.29 23.10
N THR A 40 -6.47 -14.57 22.01
CA THR A 40 -6.07 -13.16 22.00
C THR A 40 -7.05 -12.35 21.17
N MET A 41 -7.57 -11.27 21.74
CA MET A 41 -8.46 -10.35 21.03
C MET A 41 -7.69 -9.55 20.00
N ILE A 42 -8.26 -9.44 18.79
CA ILE A 42 -7.74 -8.60 17.71
C ILE A 42 -8.55 -7.30 17.69
N PRO A 43 -7.93 -6.14 17.89
CA PRO A 43 -8.62 -4.85 17.85
C PRO A 43 -8.91 -4.42 16.40
N ALA A 44 -9.88 -5.08 15.73
CA ALA A 44 -10.17 -4.91 14.31
C ALA A 44 -10.39 -3.44 13.92
N ALA A 45 -11.08 -2.65 14.76
CA ALA A 45 -11.33 -1.23 14.50
C ALA A 45 -10.07 -0.35 14.52
N ALA A 46 -9.01 -0.80 15.21
CA ALA A 46 -7.75 -0.07 15.33
C ALA A 46 -6.64 -0.62 14.41
N LEU A 47 -6.94 -1.65 13.62
CA LEU A 47 -5.97 -2.36 12.79
C LEU A 47 -6.10 -1.94 11.33
N ALA A 48 -5.02 -1.45 10.75
CA ALA A 48 -4.97 -1.12 9.32
C ALA A 48 -4.69 -2.34 8.44
N VAL A 49 -3.79 -3.22 8.90
CA VAL A 49 -3.38 -4.42 8.16
C VAL A 49 -3.31 -5.63 9.07
N LEU A 50 -3.95 -6.71 8.69
CA LEU A 50 -3.76 -8.03 9.25
C LEU A 50 -2.96 -8.90 8.28
N MET A 51 -1.76 -9.31 8.67
CA MET A 51 -0.88 -10.16 7.89
C MET A 51 -1.00 -11.62 8.40
N LEU A 52 -1.41 -12.50 7.52
CA LEU A 52 -1.60 -13.93 7.77
C LEU A 52 -0.39 -14.71 7.25
N GLY A 53 0.43 -15.20 8.15
CA GLY A 53 1.57 -16.07 7.85
C GLY A 53 1.17 -17.54 7.69
N PRO A 54 2.15 -18.45 7.48
CA PRO A 54 1.92 -19.88 7.34
C PRO A 54 1.17 -20.48 8.51
N GLY A 55 0.36 -21.51 8.23
CA GLY A 55 -0.41 -22.21 9.26
C GLY A 55 -1.57 -21.43 9.86
N THR A 56 -1.95 -20.29 9.28
CA THR A 56 -3.12 -19.51 9.69
C THR A 56 -4.37 -19.93 8.95
N THR A 57 -5.48 -19.97 9.67
CA THR A 57 -6.82 -20.09 9.10
C THR A 57 -7.69 -18.92 9.56
N ILE A 58 -8.65 -18.53 8.73
CA ILE A 58 -9.56 -17.43 9.05
C ILE A 58 -10.98 -17.82 8.66
N THR A 59 -11.95 -17.54 9.53
CA THR A 59 -13.36 -17.80 9.26
C THR A 59 -13.97 -16.70 8.39
N HIS A 60 -15.01 -17.04 7.61
CA HIS A 60 -15.77 -16.06 6.82
C HIS A 60 -16.29 -14.89 7.68
N ALA A 61 -16.82 -15.19 8.87
CA ALA A 61 -17.32 -14.16 9.78
C ALA A 61 -16.21 -13.21 10.25
N ALA A 62 -14.99 -13.71 10.50
CA ALA A 62 -13.85 -12.87 10.85
C ALA A 62 -13.39 -12.00 9.66
N VAL A 63 -13.39 -12.55 8.43
CA VAL A 63 -13.12 -11.76 7.22
C VAL A 63 -14.11 -10.61 7.09
N LYS A 64 -15.42 -10.90 7.22
CA LYS A 64 -16.46 -9.88 7.17
C LYS A 64 -16.23 -8.79 8.23
N ALA A 65 -16.02 -9.17 9.48
CA ALA A 65 -15.81 -8.22 10.57
C ALA A 65 -14.57 -7.34 10.37
N LEU A 66 -13.48 -7.90 9.84
CA LEU A 66 -12.27 -7.14 9.50
C LEU A 66 -12.51 -6.18 8.32
N ALA A 67 -13.18 -6.66 7.28
CA ALA A 67 -13.52 -5.87 6.09
C ALA A 67 -14.46 -4.70 6.43
N ASP A 68 -15.51 -4.94 7.21
CA ASP A 68 -16.44 -3.92 7.69
C ASP A 68 -15.73 -2.82 8.52
N ASN A 69 -14.61 -3.20 9.18
CA ASN A 69 -13.74 -2.27 9.89
C ASN A 69 -12.62 -1.66 9.02
N GLY A 70 -12.63 -1.87 7.70
CA GLY A 70 -11.64 -1.29 6.78
C GLY A 70 -10.22 -1.83 6.99
N CYS A 71 -10.07 -3.01 7.64
CA CYS A 71 -8.79 -3.68 7.80
C CYS A 71 -8.43 -4.43 6.52
N LEU A 72 -7.26 -4.19 5.97
CA LEU A 72 -6.72 -4.95 4.86
C LEU A 72 -6.17 -6.29 5.37
N ILE A 73 -6.60 -7.38 4.77
CA ILE A 73 -6.11 -8.72 5.06
C ILE A 73 -5.07 -9.09 4.00
N VAL A 74 -3.88 -9.51 4.43
CA VAL A 74 -2.79 -9.88 3.54
C VAL A 74 -2.34 -11.31 3.88
N TRP A 75 -2.42 -12.22 2.93
CA TRP A 75 -1.80 -13.55 3.04
C TRP A 75 -0.34 -13.45 2.60
N CYS A 76 0.56 -13.82 3.48
CA CYS A 76 1.99 -13.68 3.27
C CYS A 76 2.77 -14.95 3.64
N GLY A 77 4.00 -15.04 3.18
CA GLY A 77 4.94 -16.07 3.58
C GLY A 77 5.47 -15.85 5.00
N GLU A 78 6.35 -16.77 5.42
CA GLU A 78 7.08 -16.62 6.69
C GLU A 78 7.63 -15.22 6.82
N ASP A 79 7.56 -14.67 8.03
CA ASP A 79 8.09 -13.36 8.37
C ASP A 79 7.53 -12.20 7.52
N GLY A 80 6.36 -12.37 6.89
CA GLY A 80 5.76 -11.34 6.05
C GLY A 80 6.51 -11.07 4.74
N THR A 81 7.37 -11.98 4.32
CA THR A 81 8.35 -11.77 3.23
C THR A 81 7.78 -11.77 1.83
N ARG A 82 6.58 -12.29 1.64
CA ARG A 82 5.87 -12.36 0.35
C ARG A 82 4.41 -12.06 0.57
N CYS A 83 3.82 -11.24 -0.28
CA CYS A 83 2.38 -11.12 -0.37
C CYS A 83 1.89 -12.09 -1.43
N TYR A 84 1.01 -13.03 -1.06
CA TYR A 84 0.39 -13.98 -2.00
C TYR A 84 -0.97 -13.49 -2.46
N ALA A 85 -1.77 -12.95 -1.54
CA ALA A 85 -3.10 -12.46 -1.79
C ALA A 85 -3.44 -11.35 -0.81
N GLN A 86 -4.49 -10.61 -1.12
CA GLN A 86 -5.02 -9.56 -0.26
C GLN A 86 -6.52 -9.49 -0.43
N GLY A 87 -7.22 -9.02 0.58
CA GLY A 87 -8.63 -8.70 0.55
C GLY A 87 -8.92 -7.52 1.46
N GLY A 88 -9.81 -6.64 1.02
CA GLY A 88 -10.32 -5.52 1.79
C GLY A 88 -11.82 -5.41 1.58
N GLY A 89 -12.50 -4.71 2.48
CA GLY A 89 -13.90 -4.35 2.32
C GLY A 89 -14.13 -3.28 1.26
N GLU A 90 -15.39 -2.92 1.05
CA GLU A 90 -15.75 -1.77 0.26
C GLU A 90 -15.06 -0.53 0.82
N THR A 91 -14.31 0.11 -0.05
CA THR A 91 -13.65 1.35 0.27
C THR A 91 -14.46 2.51 -0.28
N ARG A 92 -14.13 3.68 0.17
CA ARG A 92 -14.77 4.94 -0.17
C ARG A 92 -14.86 5.21 -1.67
N ARG A 93 -15.54 6.28 -2.03
CA ARG A 93 -15.73 6.78 -3.39
C ARG A 93 -14.45 6.79 -4.24
N ALA A 94 -14.58 6.56 -5.55
CA ALA A 94 -13.46 6.36 -6.47
C ALA A 94 -12.68 7.64 -6.87
N TYR A 95 -12.93 8.79 -6.22
CA TYR A 95 -12.33 10.08 -6.65
C TYR A 95 -10.80 10.08 -6.66
N HIS A 96 -10.17 9.50 -5.64
CA HIS A 96 -8.71 9.38 -5.58
C HIS A 96 -8.17 8.48 -6.70
N LEU A 97 -8.87 7.37 -6.98
CA LEU A 97 -8.52 6.48 -8.08
C LEU A 97 -8.63 7.18 -9.44
N LEU A 98 -9.72 7.91 -9.67
CA LEU A 98 -9.93 8.63 -10.92
C LEU A 98 -8.90 9.74 -11.11
N HIS A 99 -8.57 10.48 -10.07
CA HIS A 99 -7.51 11.48 -10.08
C HIS A 99 -6.15 10.86 -10.41
N GLN A 100 -5.78 9.78 -9.72
CA GLN A 100 -4.55 9.02 -9.96
C GLN A 100 -4.47 8.51 -11.41
N ALA A 101 -5.55 7.94 -11.93
CA ALA A 101 -5.62 7.44 -13.30
C ALA A 101 -5.44 8.57 -14.33
N ARG A 102 -6.09 9.72 -14.13
CA ARG A 102 -5.94 10.89 -14.98
C ARG A 102 -4.49 11.38 -15.04
N LEU A 103 -3.82 11.49 -13.89
CA LEU A 103 -2.42 11.92 -13.83
C LEU A 103 -1.48 10.90 -14.50
N ALA A 104 -1.73 9.61 -14.32
CA ALA A 104 -0.88 8.56 -14.85
C ALA A 104 -1.05 8.32 -16.36
N SER A 105 -2.24 8.60 -16.91
CA SER A 105 -2.52 8.41 -18.34
C SER A 105 -1.94 9.51 -19.24
N ASN A 106 -1.74 10.71 -18.72
CA ASN A 106 -1.17 11.84 -19.46
C ASN A 106 0.35 11.93 -19.22
N PRO A 107 1.20 11.86 -20.28
CA PRO A 107 2.66 11.89 -20.14
C PRO A 107 3.21 13.15 -19.45
N ARG A 108 2.56 14.30 -19.61
CA ARG A 108 2.98 15.57 -19.01
C ARG A 108 2.75 15.54 -17.48
N THR A 109 1.52 15.28 -17.06
CA THR A 109 1.18 15.24 -15.62
C THR A 109 1.90 14.10 -14.92
N ARG A 110 2.05 12.94 -15.56
CA ARG A 110 2.87 11.84 -15.06
C ARG A 110 4.31 12.27 -14.78
N LYS A 111 4.95 12.98 -15.72
CA LYS A 111 6.31 13.51 -15.54
C LYS A 111 6.39 14.46 -14.33
N GLU A 112 5.39 15.31 -14.15
CA GLU A 112 5.32 16.23 -13.01
C GLU A 112 5.26 15.47 -11.67
N VAL A 113 4.43 14.42 -11.57
CA VAL A 113 4.38 13.55 -10.39
C VAL A 113 5.72 12.86 -10.15
N VAL A 114 6.34 12.28 -11.18
CA VAL A 114 7.66 11.63 -11.07
C VAL A 114 8.70 12.60 -10.54
N LEU A 115 8.71 13.85 -11.02
CA LEU A 115 9.64 14.88 -10.54
C LEU A 115 9.37 15.24 -9.08
N ARG A 116 8.09 15.33 -8.65
CA ARG A 116 7.72 15.56 -7.24
C ARG A 116 8.20 14.40 -6.35
N MET A 117 8.02 13.15 -6.79
CA MET A 117 8.49 11.96 -6.08
C MET A 117 10.01 11.97 -5.89
N TYR A 118 10.77 12.32 -6.91
CA TYR A 118 12.22 12.43 -6.78
C TYR A 118 12.62 13.58 -5.85
N ARG A 119 12.05 14.78 -6.03
CA ARG A 119 12.32 15.92 -5.14
C ARG A 119 12.03 15.60 -3.68
N TYR A 120 10.95 14.88 -3.41
CA TYR A 120 10.61 14.44 -2.06
C TYR A 120 11.71 13.55 -1.44
N ARG A 121 12.37 12.73 -2.23
CA ARG A 121 13.44 11.82 -1.76
C ARG A 121 14.76 12.54 -1.47
N PHE A 122 15.01 13.69 -2.08
CA PHE A 122 16.24 14.45 -1.86
C PHE A 122 16.04 15.48 -0.75
N LYS A 123 17.02 15.56 0.17
CA LYS A 123 17.02 16.59 1.22
C LYS A 123 17.35 17.97 0.68
N GLU A 124 18.14 18.02 -0.39
CA GLU A 124 18.57 19.25 -1.06
C GLU A 124 17.80 19.41 -2.38
N PRO A 125 17.51 20.66 -2.77
CA PRO A 125 16.86 20.91 -4.06
C PRO A 125 17.69 20.36 -5.22
N LEU A 126 17.02 19.71 -6.17
CA LEU A 126 17.65 19.28 -7.41
C LEU A 126 18.00 20.52 -8.25
N ALA A 127 19.17 20.50 -8.89
CA ALA A 127 19.58 21.56 -9.81
C ALA A 127 18.54 21.72 -10.94
N PRO A 128 18.25 22.94 -11.39
CA PRO A 128 17.35 23.17 -12.50
C PRO A 128 17.91 22.56 -13.80
N GLY A 129 17.03 22.13 -14.68
CA GLY A 129 17.40 21.62 -16.01
C GLY A 129 17.87 20.17 -16.08
N LEU A 130 17.89 19.44 -14.95
CA LEU A 130 18.25 18.00 -14.97
C LEU A 130 17.22 17.17 -15.75
N THR A 131 17.72 16.25 -16.59
CA THR A 131 16.90 15.23 -17.22
C THR A 131 16.46 14.16 -16.23
N LEU A 132 15.40 13.40 -16.52
CA LEU A 132 14.97 12.27 -15.68
C LEU A 132 16.07 11.21 -15.53
N GLU A 133 16.88 11.01 -16.57
CA GLU A 133 18.00 10.05 -16.53
C GLU A 133 19.08 10.51 -15.54
N GLN A 134 19.44 11.80 -15.57
CA GLN A 134 20.37 12.39 -14.60
C GLN A 134 19.85 12.28 -13.17
N ILE A 135 18.56 12.57 -12.95
CA ILE A 135 17.92 12.44 -11.62
C ILE A 135 17.95 10.99 -11.14
N ARG A 136 17.67 10.02 -12.01
CA ARG A 136 17.78 8.58 -11.70
C ARG A 136 19.21 8.20 -11.34
N GLY A 137 20.19 8.75 -12.04
CA GLY A 137 21.61 8.55 -11.71
C GLY A 137 21.95 9.05 -10.30
N LEU A 138 21.51 10.26 -9.96
CA LEU A 138 21.66 10.85 -8.62
C LEU A 138 20.97 10.02 -7.55
N GLU A 139 19.74 9.55 -7.80
CA GLU A 139 19.03 8.67 -6.89
C GLU A 139 19.77 7.35 -6.66
N GLY A 140 20.30 6.75 -7.71
CA GLY A 140 21.13 5.55 -7.59
C GLY A 140 22.40 5.79 -6.74
N MET A 141 23.02 6.97 -6.84
CA MET A 141 24.15 7.36 -5.99
C MET A 141 23.72 7.55 -4.54
N ARG A 142 22.59 8.23 -4.31
CA ARG A 142 22.02 8.45 -2.97
C ARG A 142 21.76 7.13 -2.25
N VAL A 143 21.13 6.18 -2.93
CA VAL A 143 20.83 4.86 -2.36
C VAL A 143 22.11 4.07 -2.06
N ARG A 144 23.09 4.07 -2.98
CA ARG A 144 24.40 3.41 -2.73
C ARG A 144 25.12 4.02 -1.53
N ARG A 145 25.08 5.34 -1.40
CA ARG A 145 25.65 6.06 -0.26
C ARG A 145 24.96 5.66 1.05
N ALA A 146 23.63 5.61 1.08
CA ALA A 146 22.87 5.19 2.26
C ALA A 146 23.25 3.78 2.74
N TYR A 147 23.43 2.83 1.84
CA TYR A 147 23.89 1.49 2.19
C TYR A 147 25.33 1.51 2.75
N ALA A 148 26.23 2.28 2.15
CA ALA A 148 27.62 2.39 2.62
C ALA A 148 27.69 3.09 3.99
N GLU A 149 26.87 4.10 4.23
CA GLU A 149 26.77 4.80 5.51
C GLU A 149 26.22 3.88 6.61
N ALA A 150 25.14 3.14 6.33
CA ALA A 150 24.59 2.17 7.26
C ALA A 150 25.59 1.05 7.58
N SER A 151 26.29 0.52 6.58
CA SER A 151 27.36 -0.49 6.76
C SER A 151 28.44 0.02 7.72
N ARG A 152 28.92 1.25 7.53
CA ARG A 152 29.95 1.84 8.40
C ARG A 152 29.43 2.14 9.80
N ALA A 153 28.23 2.72 9.89
CA ALA A 153 27.63 3.12 11.18
C ALA A 153 27.40 1.92 12.12
N TYR A 154 27.01 0.78 11.55
CA TYR A 154 26.69 -0.42 12.32
C TYR A 154 27.76 -1.51 12.28
N GLY A 155 28.88 -1.30 11.59
CA GLY A 155 29.96 -2.30 11.47
C GLY A 155 29.56 -3.59 10.74
N VAL A 156 28.50 -3.56 9.92
CA VAL A 156 27.99 -4.73 9.18
C VAL A 156 28.51 -4.68 7.74
N PRO A 157 29.26 -5.69 7.27
CA PRO A 157 29.79 -5.71 5.92
C PRO A 157 28.69 -5.65 4.85
N TRP A 158 28.83 -4.77 3.85
CA TRP A 158 27.91 -4.65 2.73
C TRP A 158 28.59 -5.05 1.41
N ARG A 159 28.07 -6.09 0.77
CA ARG A 159 28.59 -6.63 -0.50
C ARG A 159 27.61 -6.45 -1.67
N GLY A 160 26.65 -5.54 -1.50
CA GLY A 160 25.60 -5.29 -2.48
C GLY A 160 24.31 -6.04 -2.21
N ARG A 161 23.25 -5.61 -2.88
CA ARG A 161 21.91 -6.22 -2.78
C ARG A 161 21.90 -7.55 -3.51
N ARG A 162 21.75 -8.64 -2.78
CA ARG A 162 21.63 -10.00 -3.32
C ARG A 162 20.26 -10.56 -2.94
N TYR A 163 19.55 -11.08 -3.91
CA TYR A 163 18.23 -11.65 -3.71
C TYR A 163 18.09 -12.92 -4.54
N ASP A 164 18.08 -14.07 -3.87
CA ASP A 164 17.76 -15.34 -4.48
C ASP A 164 16.32 -15.74 -4.15
N ARG A 165 15.44 -15.77 -5.17
CA ARG A 165 14.04 -16.17 -5.01
C ARG A 165 13.86 -17.65 -4.70
N ARG A 166 14.82 -18.50 -5.06
CA ARG A 166 14.75 -19.95 -4.91
C ARG A 166 15.29 -20.42 -3.57
N ASN A 167 16.25 -19.67 -3.00
CA ASN A 167 16.87 -20.02 -1.72
C ASN A 167 16.95 -18.78 -0.80
N TRP A 168 15.86 -18.58 -0.08
CA TRP A 168 15.72 -17.44 0.85
C TRP A 168 16.79 -17.45 1.95
N ASN A 169 17.16 -18.65 2.43
CA ASN A 169 18.12 -18.80 3.52
C ASN A 169 19.60 -18.66 3.09
N SER A 170 19.90 -18.62 1.79
CA SER A 170 21.28 -18.46 1.29
C SER A 170 21.79 -17.02 1.32
N GLY A 171 20.92 -16.04 1.55
CA GLY A 171 21.31 -14.63 1.68
C GLY A 171 22.04 -14.35 2.99
N ASP A 172 23.03 -13.44 2.94
CA ASP A 172 23.62 -12.94 4.17
C ASP A 172 22.55 -12.29 5.08
N PRO A 173 22.80 -12.20 6.40
CA PRO A 173 21.81 -11.71 7.35
C PRO A 173 21.25 -10.32 7.01
N VAL A 174 22.09 -9.41 6.49
CA VAL A 174 21.62 -8.03 6.18
C VAL A 174 20.71 -8.01 4.95
N ASN A 175 20.98 -8.82 3.92
CA ASN A 175 20.09 -8.96 2.78
C ASN A 175 18.75 -9.61 3.16
N ARG A 176 18.75 -10.55 4.10
CA ARG A 176 17.52 -11.14 4.66
C ARG A 176 16.74 -10.09 5.45
N ALA A 177 17.39 -9.36 6.37
CA ALA A 177 16.76 -8.29 7.16
C ALA A 177 16.16 -7.19 6.26
N LEU A 178 16.90 -6.73 5.25
CA LEU A 178 16.41 -5.75 4.28
C LEU A 178 15.18 -6.25 3.53
N SER A 179 15.16 -7.51 3.11
CA SER A 179 14.03 -8.05 2.38
C SER A 179 12.78 -8.15 3.24
N MET A 180 12.93 -8.55 4.52
CA MET A 180 11.83 -8.57 5.49
C MET A 180 11.33 -7.15 5.78
N ALA A 181 12.22 -6.21 6.08
CA ALA A 181 11.85 -4.84 6.37
C ALA A 181 11.16 -4.14 5.18
N HIS A 182 11.65 -4.36 3.96
CA HIS A 182 11.02 -3.83 2.75
C HIS A 182 9.65 -4.47 2.50
N ALA A 183 9.48 -5.77 2.76
CA ALA A 183 8.17 -6.43 2.61
C ALA A 183 7.14 -5.86 3.59
N LEU A 184 7.53 -5.64 4.85
CA LEU A 184 6.68 -5.01 5.87
C LEU A 184 6.30 -3.57 5.51
N LEU A 185 7.28 -2.78 5.04
CA LEU A 185 7.02 -1.42 4.57
C LEU A 185 6.07 -1.41 3.36
N ASN A 186 6.29 -2.31 2.39
CA ASN A 186 5.40 -2.45 1.24
C ASN A 186 3.98 -2.83 1.69
N GLY A 187 3.82 -3.73 2.67
CA GLY A 187 2.51 -4.08 3.23
C GLY A 187 1.81 -2.88 3.86
N LEU A 188 2.55 -2.07 4.63
CA LEU A 188 2.01 -0.85 5.24
C LEU A 188 1.58 0.19 4.20
N CYS A 189 2.44 0.48 3.20
CA CYS A 189 2.12 1.39 2.11
C CYS A 189 0.92 0.88 1.29
N HIS A 190 0.86 -0.43 1.05
CA HIS A 190 -0.24 -1.06 0.34
C HIS A 190 -1.58 -0.83 1.07
N ALA A 191 -1.62 -1.08 2.37
CA ALA A 191 -2.80 -0.82 3.17
C ALA A 191 -3.23 0.64 3.11
N ALA A 192 -2.30 1.56 3.27
CA ALA A 192 -2.59 2.99 3.20
C ALA A 192 -3.14 3.39 1.81
N ILE A 193 -2.53 2.90 0.72
CA ILE A 193 -2.96 3.16 -0.66
C ILE A 193 -4.39 2.70 -0.88
N VAL A 194 -4.71 1.45 -0.53
CA VAL A 194 -6.04 0.88 -0.74
C VAL A 194 -7.08 1.56 0.15
N SER A 195 -6.78 1.77 1.44
CA SER A 195 -7.71 2.45 2.35
C SER A 195 -7.90 3.93 2.01
N GLY A 196 -6.95 4.55 1.31
CA GLY A 196 -7.09 5.89 0.73
C GLY A 196 -7.84 5.92 -0.59
N GLY A 197 -8.33 4.78 -1.11
CA GLY A 197 -9.07 4.72 -2.37
C GLY A 197 -8.19 4.85 -3.62
N TYR A 198 -6.88 4.64 -3.51
CA TYR A 198 -5.95 4.62 -4.65
C TYR A 198 -5.72 3.21 -5.17
N SER A 199 -5.32 3.09 -6.45
CA SER A 199 -4.91 1.82 -7.03
C SER A 199 -3.46 1.49 -6.72
N PRO A 200 -3.14 0.31 -6.17
CA PRO A 200 -1.77 -0.13 -5.97
C PRO A 200 -1.02 -0.39 -7.28
N ALA A 201 -1.72 -0.57 -8.40
CA ALA A 201 -1.16 -0.93 -9.70
C ALA A 201 -0.80 0.28 -10.58
N ILE A 202 -1.46 1.43 -10.39
CA ILE A 202 -1.22 2.64 -11.19
C ILE A 202 -0.01 3.41 -10.61
N GLY A 203 1.20 2.95 -10.92
CA GLY A 203 2.44 3.61 -10.54
C GLY A 203 2.90 4.66 -11.54
N PHE A 204 3.78 5.54 -11.10
CA PHE A 204 4.34 6.65 -11.87
C PHE A 204 5.80 6.36 -12.30
N ILE A 205 6.65 5.96 -11.37
CA ILE A 205 8.05 5.58 -11.62
C ILE A 205 8.12 4.10 -12.02
N HIS A 206 7.52 3.23 -11.20
CA HIS A 206 7.38 1.81 -11.51
C HIS A 206 6.11 1.56 -12.32
N THR A 207 6.17 0.67 -13.31
CA THR A 207 5.05 0.36 -14.19
C THR A 207 4.96 -1.13 -14.49
N GLY A 208 3.76 -1.60 -14.85
CA GLY A 208 3.54 -2.95 -15.37
C GLY A 208 3.43 -4.04 -14.30
N LYS A 209 3.41 -3.71 -13.00
CA LYS A 209 3.17 -4.67 -11.93
C LYS A 209 2.00 -4.25 -11.06
N GLN A 210 1.31 -5.23 -10.46
CA GLN A 210 0.17 -5.01 -9.56
C GLN A 210 0.49 -4.13 -8.34
N LEU A 211 1.75 -4.02 -7.96
CA LEU A 211 2.21 -3.23 -6.82
C LEU A 211 3.11 -2.04 -7.26
N SER A 212 2.99 -1.58 -8.51
CA SER A 212 3.83 -0.50 -9.03
C SER A 212 3.77 0.76 -8.17
N PHE A 213 2.58 1.21 -7.78
CA PHE A 213 2.41 2.38 -6.94
C PHE A 213 2.87 2.14 -5.48
N VAL A 214 2.71 0.91 -4.99
CA VAL A 214 3.23 0.53 -3.67
C VAL A 214 4.75 0.70 -3.62
N TYR A 215 5.45 0.29 -4.68
CA TYR A 215 6.91 0.48 -4.75
C TYR A 215 7.29 1.95 -4.83
N ASP A 216 6.54 2.76 -5.59
CA ASP A 216 6.77 4.20 -5.68
C ASP A 216 6.69 4.88 -4.31
N ILE A 217 5.67 4.55 -3.52
CA ILE A 217 5.45 5.14 -2.20
C ILE A 217 6.42 4.56 -1.15
N ALA A 218 6.66 3.26 -1.16
CA ALA A 218 7.60 2.65 -0.22
C ALA A 218 9.03 3.19 -0.38
N ASP A 219 9.44 3.48 -1.62
CA ASP A 219 10.76 4.03 -1.90
C ASP A 219 11.01 5.41 -1.28
N LEU A 220 9.97 6.14 -0.88
CA LEU A 220 10.10 7.41 -0.16
C LEU A 220 10.76 7.21 1.21
N TYR A 221 10.51 6.06 1.84
CA TYR A 221 10.87 5.80 3.24
C TYR A 221 12.03 4.81 3.42
N LYS A 222 12.42 4.05 2.37
CA LYS A 222 13.43 2.99 2.49
C LYS A 222 14.77 3.47 3.04
N VAL A 223 15.26 4.60 2.53
CA VAL A 223 16.57 5.14 2.92
C VAL A 223 16.55 5.67 4.36
N GLU A 224 15.45 6.30 4.75
CA GLU A 224 15.30 6.87 6.08
C GLU A 224 15.04 5.80 7.14
N VAL A 225 14.23 4.78 6.84
CA VAL A 225 13.67 3.88 7.84
C VAL A 225 14.25 2.47 7.74
N THR A 226 14.04 1.77 6.61
CA THR A 226 14.31 0.32 6.56
C THR A 226 15.76 -0.04 6.31
N ILE A 227 16.53 0.81 5.63
CA ILE A 227 17.95 0.55 5.41
C ILE A 227 18.72 0.60 6.75
N PRO A 228 18.73 1.71 7.51
CA PRO A 228 19.45 1.76 8.77
C PRO A 228 18.96 0.73 9.80
N LEU A 229 17.64 0.50 9.84
CA LEU A 229 17.03 -0.50 10.71
C LEU A 229 17.59 -1.91 10.46
N ALA A 230 17.66 -2.34 9.20
CA ALA A 230 18.13 -3.68 8.86
C ALA A 230 19.59 -3.90 9.28
N PHE A 231 20.45 -2.91 9.08
CA PHE A 231 21.83 -2.98 9.53
C PHE A 231 21.94 -2.98 11.05
N ARG A 232 21.17 -2.16 11.77
CA ARG A 232 21.15 -2.13 13.23
C ARG A 232 20.76 -3.48 13.80
N VAL A 233 19.68 -4.08 13.33
CA VAL A 233 19.19 -5.37 13.84
C VAL A 233 20.20 -6.49 13.64
N VAL A 234 20.92 -6.50 12.50
CA VAL A 234 21.96 -7.49 12.22
C VAL A 234 23.22 -7.25 13.03
N ALA A 235 23.60 -5.98 13.27
CA ALA A 235 24.74 -5.64 14.13
C ALA A 235 24.57 -6.16 15.56
N GLU A 236 23.34 -6.15 16.09
CA GLU A 236 23.05 -6.66 17.42
C GLU A 236 23.14 -8.20 17.49
N SER A 237 22.56 -8.94 16.53
CA SER A 237 22.64 -10.40 16.39
C SER A 237 22.05 -10.87 15.06
N ALA A 238 22.56 -11.96 14.52
CA ALA A 238 21.98 -12.67 13.37
C ALA A 238 20.96 -13.76 13.78
N GLU A 239 20.87 -14.08 15.08
CA GLU A 239 19.93 -15.06 15.61
C GLU A 239 18.52 -14.48 15.68
N ASP A 240 17.51 -15.32 15.54
CA ASP A 240 16.09 -14.93 15.58
C ASP A 240 15.78 -13.67 14.75
N LEU A 241 16.39 -13.57 13.58
CA LEU A 241 16.38 -12.36 12.77
C LEU A 241 14.94 -11.91 12.42
N GLY A 242 14.06 -12.87 12.07
CA GLY A 242 12.68 -12.57 11.67
C GLY A 242 11.87 -11.84 12.73
N PRO A 243 11.67 -12.40 13.92
CA PRO A 243 10.97 -11.75 15.03
C PRO A 243 11.56 -10.39 15.40
N ARG A 244 12.90 -10.27 15.37
CA ARG A 244 13.62 -9.04 15.71
C ARG A 244 13.39 -7.94 14.67
N VAL A 245 13.47 -8.26 13.37
CA VAL A 245 13.17 -7.31 12.29
C VAL A 245 11.71 -6.84 12.36
N ARG A 246 10.75 -7.74 12.60
CA ARG A 246 9.33 -7.36 12.74
C ARG A 246 9.11 -6.39 13.90
N ARG A 247 9.72 -6.67 15.06
CA ARG A 247 9.63 -5.78 16.23
C ARG A 247 10.23 -4.41 15.92
N ALA A 248 11.45 -4.39 15.40
CA ALA A 248 12.15 -3.16 15.06
C ALA A 248 11.39 -2.33 14.01
N CYS A 249 10.81 -2.99 12.98
CA CYS A 249 9.97 -2.30 11.99
C CYS A 249 8.73 -1.66 12.63
N ARG A 250 8.06 -2.37 13.52
CA ARG A 250 6.88 -1.84 14.22
C ARG A 250 7.20 -0.58 15.03
N GLU A 251 8.31 -0.62 15.77
CA GLU A 251 8.81 0.52 16.54
C GLU A 251 9.18 1.69 15.62
N ALA A 252 9.98 1.44 14.58
CA ALA A 252 10.40 2.47 13.63
C ALA A 252 9.22 3.08 12.87
N PHE A 253 8.26 2.27 12.42
CA PHE A 253 7.08 2.79 11.70
C PHE A 253 6.23 3.69 12.58
N LYS A 254 6.13 3.38 13.88
CA LYS A 254 5.46 4.23 14.88
C LYS A 254 6.26 5.51 15.15
N GLU A 255 7.57 5.41 15.38
CA GLU A 255 8.46 6.55 15.62
C GLU A 255 8.42 7.55 14.45
N HIS A 256 8.53 7.05 13.22
CA HIS A 256 8.43 7.85 12.00
C HIS A 256 7.01 8.24 11.61
N ARG A 257 5.99 7.84 12.38
CA ARG A 257 4.56 8.10 12.15
C ARG A 257 4.11 7.77 10.73
N LEU A 258 4.59 6.66 10.16
CA LEU A 258 4.37 6.35 8.75
C LEU A 258 2.89 6.27 8.37
N LEU A 259 2.04 5.69 9.22
CA LEU A 259 0.59 5.64 8.96
C LEU A 259 -0.05 7.03 8.81
N GLN A 260 0.42 8.00 9.59
CA GLN A 260 -0.09 9.36 9.55
C GLN A 260 0.48 10.15 8.38
N ARG A 261 1.66 9.75 7.85
CA ARG A 261 2.36 10.43 6.76
C ARG A 261 1.96 9.93 5.38
N ILE A 262 1.76 8.62 5.19
CA ILE A 262 1.62 8.00 3.86
C ILE A 262 0.50 8.65 3.03
N LEU A 263 -0.71 8.83 3.58
CA LEU A 263 -1.80 9.43 2.82
C LEU A 263 -1.60 10.93 2.54
N PRO A 264 -1.21 11.77 3.51
CA PRO A 264 -0.80 13.14 3.23
C PRO A 264 0.34 13.25 2.21
N ASP A 265 1.36 12.39 2.30
CA ASP A 265 2.47 12.37 1.34
C ASP A 265 1.98 12.01 -0.07
N ILE A 266 1.07 11.03 -0.21
CA ILE A 266 0.44 10.70 -1.49
C ILE A 266 -0.37 11.89 -2.02
N ALA A 267 -1.18 12.54 -1.19
CA ALA A 267 -1.97 13.71 -1.59
C ALA A 267 -1.08 14.84 -2.11
N TYR A 268 0.01 15.14 -1.41
CA TYR A 268 1.01 16.12 -1.84
C TYR A 268 1.66 15.73 -3.17
N LEU A 269 2.11 14.47 -3.32
CA LEU A 269 2.79 14.00 -4.53
C LEU A 269 1.88 14.01 -5.75
N LEU A 270 0.62 13.67 -5.58
CA LEU A 270 -0.38 13.66 -6.64
C LEU A 270 -1.05 15.01 -6.84
N ASP A 271 -0.72 16.03 -6.00
CA ASP A 271 -1.35 17.36 -6.06
C ASP A 271 -2.87 17.25 -6.02
N VAL A 272 -3.37 16.53 -5.02
CA VAL A 272 -4.80 16.25 -4.92
C VAL A 272 -5.55 17.51 -4.54
N PRO A 273 -6.50 17.97 -5.36
CA PRO A 273 -7.30 19.15 -5.05
C PRO A 273 -8.09 19.00 -3.74
N GLU A 274 -8.30 20.08 -3.03
CA GLU A 274 -9.00 20.07 -1.72
C GLU A 274 -10.43 19.52 -1.85
N GLU A 275 -11.13 19.83 -2.94
CA GLU A 275 -12.45 19.30 -3.25
C GLU A 275 -12.47 17.76 -3.34
N VAL A 276 -11.41 17.17 -3.92
CA VAL A 276 -11.25 15.72 -3.99
C VAL A 276 -10.92 15.13 -2.63
N LEU A 277 -10.13 15.83 -1.80
CA LEU A 277 -9.83 15.41 -0.43
C LEU A 277 -11.08 15.42 0.45
N GLU A 278 -11.90 16.46 0.36
CA GLU A 278 -13.16 16.57 1.14
C GLU A 278 -14.17 15.50 0.69
N ALA A 279 -14.40 15.37 -0.62
CA ALA A 279 -15.26 14.33 -1.17
C ALA A 279 -14.82 12.90 -0.79
N GLY A 280 -13.51 12.66 -0.66
CA GLY A 280 -12.96 11.38 -0.20
C GLY A 280 -13.17 11.10 1.30
N LYS A 281 -13.57 12.09 2.10
CA LYS A 281 -13.89 11.93 3.53
C LYS A 281 -15.34 11.50 3.75
N GLU A 282 -16.23 11.77 2.79
CA GLU A 282 -17.61 11.34 2.88
C GLU A 282 -17.68 9.83 2.80
N ALA A 283 -18.21 9.21 3.85
CA ALA A 283 -18.53 7.80 3.82
C ALA A 283 -19.68 7.58 2.82
N ASP A 284 -19.57 6.54 2.01
CA ASP A 284 -20.71 6.07 1.25
C ASP A 284 -21.72 5.48 2.25
N SER A 285 -22.73 6.27 2.57
CA SER A 285 -23.76 5.92 3.55
C SER A 285 -24.77 4.89 3.01
N ASP A 286 -24.80 4.70 1.70
CA ASP A 286 -25.71 3.75 1.03
C ASP A 286 -25.04 3.14 -0.22
N PRO A 287 -24.22 2.08 -0.06
CA PRO A 287 -23.54 1.40 -1.18
C PRO A 287 -24.50 0.86 -2.24
N ALA A 288 -25.77 0.66 -1.89
CA ALA A 288 -26.80 0.18 -2.83
C ALA A 288 -27.36 1.30 -3.71
N ARG A 289 -27.07 2.55 -3.40
CA ARG A 289 -27.57 3.68 -4.18
C ARG A 289 -26.62 3.99 -5.33
N PRO A 290 -27.06 3.84 -6.60
CA PRO A 290 -26.18 4.13 -7.73
C PRO A 290 -25.81 5.62 -7.77
N GLU A 291 -24.53 5.90 -8.03
CA GLU A 291 -24.04 7.25 -8.34
C GLU A 291 -24.63 7.76 -9.66
N PRO A 292 -24.60 9.09 -9.90
CA PRO A 292 -25.05 9.65 -11.16
C PRO A 292 -24.39 8.96 -12.38
N LEU A 293 -25.19 8.71 -13.42
CA LEU A 293 -24.66 8.13 -14.65
C LEU A 293 -23.69 9.09 -15.31
N TRP A 294 -22.63 8.53 -15.92
CA TRP A 294 -21.71 9.34 -16.72
C TRP A 294 -22.44 9.96 -17.90
N THR A 295 -22.28 11.26 -18.09
CA THR A 295 -22.72 11.99 -19.26
C THR A 295 -21.50 12.59 -19.97
N PRO A 296 -21.44 12.58 -21.32
CA PRO A 296 -20.38 13.28 -22.02
C PRO A 296 -20.44 14.78 -21.67
N VAL A 297 -19.27 15.38 -21.51
CA VAL A 297 -19.17 16.84 -21.31
C VAL A 297 -19.71 17.51 -22.56
N ASP A 298 -20.60 18.50 -22.42
CA ASP A 298 -21.18 19.23 -23.53
C ASP A 298 -20.12 19.67 -24.53
N GLY A 299 -20.22 19.20 -25.76
CA GLY A 299 -19.29 19.49 -26.88
C GLY A 299 -18.69 18.27 -27.61
N LEU A 300 -18.80 17.05 -27.06
CA LEU A 300 -18.54 15.82 -27.83
C LEU A 300 -19.83 15.36 -28.50
N VAL A 301 -20.19 16.03 -29.57
CA VAL A 301 -21.10 15.47 -30.55
C VAL A 301 -20.33 14.34 -31.24
N VAL A 302 -20.67 13.09 -30.97
CA VAL A 302 -20.31 11.99 -31.85
C VAL A 302 -21.11 12.22 -33.10
N GLU A 303 -20.47 12.74 -34.14
CA GLU A 303 -21.07 12.74 -35.48
C GLU A 303 -21.34 11.29 -35.83
N GLY A 304 -22.62 10.91 -35.73
CA GLY A 304 -23.09 9.63 -36.23
C GLY A 304 -22.91 9.60 -37.71
N GLU A 305 -22.21 8.63 -38.24
CA GLU A 305 -22.27 8.26 -39.64
C GLU A 305 -23.73 8.03 -39.99
N ASP A 306 -24.26 8.96 -40.81
CA ASP A 306 -25.51 8.78 -41.54
C ASP A 306 -25.31 7.64 -42.54
N GLY A 307 -25.86 6.50 -42.23
CA GLY A 307 -25.86 5.29 -43.08
C GLY A 307 -27.25 4.66 -43.12
N GLY A 308 -28.07 5.19 -43.96
CA GLY A 308 -29.06 4.53 -44.84
C GLY A 308 -30.03 3.51 -44.23
N ASP A 309 -31.30 3.85 -44.33
CA ASP A 309 -32.48 3.02 -44.70
C ASP A 309 -32.50 1.51 -44.37
N GLY A 310 -33.48 1.11 -43.63
CA GLY A 310 -33.91 -0.28 -43.55
C GLY A 310 -35.10 -0.50 -42.63
N ALA A 311 -36.29 -0.37 -43.19
CA ALA A 311 -37.55 -0.69 -42.58
C ALA A 311 -37.62 -2.11 -42.03
N GLY A 312 -38.38 -2.31 -40.95
CA GLY A 312 -39.12 -3.55 -40.84
C GLY A 312 -39.14 -4.24 -39.48
N ALA A 313 -40.34 -4.28 -38.94
CA ALA A 313 -40.92 -5.36 -38.15
C ALA A 313 -40.62 -5.46 -36.66
N GLY A 314 -41.67 -5.22 -35.90
CA GLY A 314 -41.77 -5.50 -34.49
C GLY A 314 -41.69 -6.98 -34.15
N ALA A 315 -41.33 -7.24 -32.94
CA ALA A 315 -41.74 -8.42 -32.20
C ALA A 315 -41.68 -8.08 -30.67
N ASP A 316 -42.85 -8.06 -30.09
CA ASP A 316 -43.09 -8.24 -28.66
C ASP A 316 -42.35 -9.46 -28.13
N ILE A 317 -41.65 -9.31 -27.04
CA ILE A 317 -41.44 -10.42 -26.13
C ILE A 317 -41.63 -9.91 -24.70
N ALA A 318 -42.72 -10.34 -24.12
CA ALA A 318 -43.05 -10.21 -22.71
C ALA A 318 -42.22 -11.17 -21.86
N ALA A 319 -41.93 -10.71 -20.67
CA ALA A 319 -41.82 -11.40 -19.37
C ALA A 319 -41.46 -12.91 -19.32
N GLY A 320 -40.44 -13.20 -18.53
CA GLY A 320 -40.08 -14.48 -17.95
C GLY A 320 -38.95 -14.28 -16.95
#